data_31f579f174207a1c3b1ec871a9c4704d
#
_entry.id   31f579f174207a1c3b1ec871a9c4704d
#
_cell.length_a   1.000
_cell.length_b   1.000
_cell.length_c   1.000
_cell.angle_alpha   90.00
_cell.angle_beta   90.00
_cell.angle_gamma   90.00
#
_symmetry.space_group_name_H-M   'P 1'
#
loop_
_entity.id
_entity.type
_entity.pdbx_description
1 polymer ?
#
loop_
_entity_poly.entity_id
_entity_poly.type
_entity_poly.pdbx_seq_one_letter_code
_entity_poly.pdbx_strand_id
1 'polypeptide(L)'
;MPGAEPIRLWDLWPELYDRTETSIIDPHYVHQGAWGAKCIARRSPAEHIDVGSYLPWVAFLTCMTQVVFIDMRPLGEKIEGVRCIAGDLLSLPLKSRSVHSLSCLHVAEHIGLGRYGDGLEPRGTQLAARELSRVLAPGGELLFSVPVGRPRLCFNAHRIHSPGQILRYFADLQLVDFSLVDDSGRFRPNSSPAEAKDAHYACGMFRFRRAALAS
;
A
#
# COMPACT_ATOMS: atom_id res chain seq x y z
N MET A 1 -4.19 -40.29 25.99
CA MET A 1 -3.23 -40.97 25.09
C MET A 1 -1.86 -40.92 25.79
N PRO A 2 -1.02 -41.96 25.74
CA PRO A 2 0.32 -41.90 26.29
C PRO A 2 1.12 -40.76 25.62
N GLY A 3 1.74 -39.92 26.46
CA GLY A 3 2.48 -38.75 25.96
C GLY A 3 1.66 -37.50 25.65
N ALA A 4 0.35 -37.52 25.89
CA ALA A 4 -0.48 -36.33 25.74
C ALA A 4 -0.32 -35.38 26.93
N GLU A 5 -0.24 -34.10 26.68
CA GLU A 5 -0.25 -33.09 27.72
C GLU A 5 -1.63 -33.01 28.42
N PRO A 6 -1.70 -32.66 29.70
CA PRO A 6 -2.97 -32.52 30.41
C PRO A 6 -3.74 -31.31 29.90
N ILE A 7 -4.99 -31.55 29.46
CA ILE A 7 -5.89 -30.47 29.04
C ILE A 7 -6.62 -29.92 30.29
N ARG A 8 -6.61 -28.62 30.50
CA ARG A 8 -7.36 -27.93 31.54
C ARG A 8 -8.48 -27.10 30.90
N LEU A 9 -9.65 -27.05 31.53
CA LEU A 9 -10.83 -26.36 30.98
C LEU A 9 -10.58 -24.85 30.76
N TRP A 10 -9.77 -24.20 31.59
CA TRP A 10 -9.42 -22.80 31.49
C TRP A 10 -8.34 -22.48 30.43
N ASP A 11 -7.69 -23.52 29.88
CA ASP A 11 -6.71 -23.42 28.79
C ASP A 11 -7.35 -23.72 27.44
N LEU A 12 -8.67 -23.97 27.40
CA LEU A 12 -9.38 -24.24 26.17
C LEU A 12 -9.46 -22.96 25.33
N TRP A 13 -8.88 -23.02 24.13
CA TRP A 13 -8.95 -21.97 23.09
C TRP A 13 -9.44 -22.59 21.78
N PRO A 14 -10.77 -22.75 21.61
CA PRO A 14 -11.29 -23.47 20.46
C PRO A 14 -11.14 -22.66 19.15
N GLU A 15 -10.40 -23.19 18.20
CA GLU A 15 -10.32 -22.68 16.84
C GLU A 15 -11.26 -23.52 15.94
N LEU A 16 -12.44 -22.98 15.65
CA LEU A 16 -13.52 -23.74 15.01
C LEU A 16 -13.52 -23.61 13.47
N TYR A 17 -12.82 -22.62 12.91
CA TYR A 17 -12.91 -22.24 11.50
C TYR A 17 -11.64 -22.51 10.71
N ASP A 18 -10.56 -22.97 11.33
CA ASP A 18 -9.25 -23.16 10.69
C ASP A 18 -9.16 -24.43 9.83
N ARG A 19 -10.12 -25.35 10.00
CA ARG A 19 -10.18 -26.59 9.21
C ARG A 19 -10.75 -26.31 7.82
N THR A 20 -9.92 -25.76 6.93
CA THR A 20 -10.25 -25.45 5.54
C THR A 20 -9.45 -26.36 4.59
N GLU A 21 -9.93 -26.56 3.35
CA GLU A 21 -9.21 -27.34 2.33
C GLU A 21 -7.94 -26.61 1.84
N THR A 22 -7.93 -25.27 1.91
CA THR A 22 -6.80 -24.43 1.49
C THR A 22 -6.52 -23.36 2.53
N SER A 23 -5.27 -22.87 2.61
CA SER A 23 -4.93 -21.73 3.44
C SER A 23 -5.66 -20.47 2.99
N ILE A 24 -6.32 -19.78 3.91
CA ILE A 24 -6.99 -18.52 3.65
C ILE A 24 -5.92 -17.41 3.60
N ILE A 25 -5.86 -16.69 2.50
CA ILE A 25 -5.01 -15.50 2.34
C ILE A 25 -5.86 -14.31 1.92
N ASP A 26 -5.41 -13.10 2.24
CA ASP A 26 -5.88 -11.90 1.55
C ASP A 26 -5.02 -11.69 0.29
N PRO A 27 -5.58 -11.93 -0.92
CA PRO A 27 -4.79 -11.86 -2.15
C PRO A 27 -4.28 -10.45 -2.46
N HIS A 28 -5.00 -9.40 -2.03
CA HIS A 28 -4.54 -8.03 -2.21
C HIS A 28 -3.23 -7.79 -1.44
N TYR A 29 -3.20 -8.09 -0.14
CA TYR A 29 -2.03 -7.85 0.69
C TYR A 29 -0.84 -8.75 0.33
N VAL A 30 -1.09 -10.02 0.03
CA VAL A 30 -0.03 -10.96 -0.34
C VAL A 30 0.62 -10.56 -1.67
N HIS A 31 -0.19 -10.32 -2.70
CA HIS A 31 0.34 -10.02 -4.03
C HIS A 31 0.95 -8.62 -4.14
N GLN A 32 0.35 -7.60 -3.52
CA GLN A 32 0.93 -6.25 -3.52
C GLN A 32 2.26 -6.21 -2.76
N GLY A 33 2.35 -6.89 -1.62
CA GLY A 33 3.60 -6.97 -0.87
C GLY A 33 4.70 -7.65 -1.67
N ALA A 34 4.42 -8.80 -2.28
CA ALA A 34 5.37 -9.51 -3.14
C ALA A 34 5.78 -8.69 -4.37
N TRP A 35 4.83 -7.99 -5.01
CA TRP A 35 5.10 -7.09 -6.14
C TRP A 35 5.97 -5.91 -5.72
N GLY A 36 5.62 -5.22 -4.62
CA GLY A 36 6.37 -4.08 -4.11
C GLY A 36 7.81 -4.46 -3.72
N ALA A 37 7.98 -5.58 -3.01
CA ALA A 37 9.30 -6.09 -2.63
C ALA A 37 10.18 -6.37 -3.87
N LYS A 38 9.62 -6.99 -4.92
CA LYS A 38 10.35 -7.22 -6.19
C LYS A 38 10.75 -5.91 -6.88
N CYS A 39 9.90 -4.88 -6.85
CA CYS A 39 10.22 -3.57 -7.41
C CYS A 39 11.36 -2.90 -6.66
N ILE A 40 11.33 -2.92 -5.32
CA ILE A 40 12.37 -2.35 -4.47
C ILE A 40 13.69 -3.11 -4.62
N ALA A 41 13.67 -4.45 -4.58
CA ALA A 41 14.85 -5.28 -4.74
C ALA A 41 15.59 -5.03 -6.08
N ARG A 42 14.83 -4.89 -7.18
CA ARG A 42 15.43 -4.60 -8.51
C ARG A 42 16.09 -3.23 -8.58
N ARG A 43 15.60 -2.27 -7.81
CA ARG A 43 16.11 -0.91 -7.81
C ARG A 43 17.22 -0.71 -6.77
N SER A 44 17.24 -1.53 -5.72
CA SER A 44 18.18 -1.52 -4.60
C SER A 44 18.47 -0.10 -4.06
N PRO A 45 17.42 0.64 -3.64
CA PRO A 45 17.60 1.98 -3.09
C PRO A 45 18.34 1.89 -1.75
N ALA A 46 19.17 2.89 -1.43
CA ALA A 46 19.83 2.98 -0.13
C ALA A 46 18.81 3.24 1.01
N GLU A 47 17.74 3.98 0.72
CA GLU A 47 16.64 4.26 1.63
C GLU A 47 15.32 4.17 0.87
N HIS A 48 14.32 3.57 1.50
CA HIS A 48 12.93 3.53 1.03
C HIS A 48 12.01 4.20 2.03
N ILE A 49 11.10 5.04 1.56
CA ILE A 49 10.08 5.67 2.39
C ILE A 49 8.75 5.00 2.10
N ASP A 50 8.09 4.53 3.15
CA ASP A 50 6.72 4.01 3.08
C ASP A 50 5.77 4.91 3.85
N VAL A 51 4.59 5.14 3.29
CA VAL A 51 3.56 5.96 3.92
C VAL A 51 2.33 5.12 4.22
N GLY A 52 2.17 4.73 5.48
CA GLY A 52 0.97 4.14 6.06
C GLY A 52 0.63 2.72 5.63
N SER A 53 1.48 2.02 4.88
CA SER A 53 1.18 0.67 4.39
C SER A 53 1.15 -0.36 5.52
N TYR A 54 0.73 -1.59 5.18
CA TYR A 54 0.63 -2.70 6.12
C TYR A 54 1.97 -3.01 6.79
N LEU A 55 2.02 -2.90 8.11
CA LEU A 55 3.26 -2.89 8.89
C LEU A 55 4.15 -4.13 8.74
N PRO A 56 3.62 -5.38 8.70
CA PRO A 56 4.45 -6.54 8.45
C PRO A 56 5.21 -6.48 7.12
N TRP A 57 4.61 -5.94 6.05
CA TRP A 57 5.31 -5.72 4.79
C TRP A 57 6.45 -4.71 4.94
N VAL A 58 6.20 -3.60 5.63
CA VAL A 58 7.21 -2.56 5.92
C VAL A 58 8.39 -3.14 6.70
N ALA A 59 8.11 -3.97 7.71
CA ALA A 59 9.14 -4.62 8.51
C ALA A 59 10.04 -5.54 7.66
N PHE A 60 9.49 -6.31 6.73
CA PHE A 60 10.27 -7.18 5.86
C PHE A 60 11.17 -6.40 4.87
N LEU A 61 10.85 -5.15 4.54
CA LEU A 61 11.72 -4.33 3.69
C LEU A 61 13.07 -4.03 4.33
N THR A 62 13.20 -4.07 5.66
CA THR A 62 14.46 -3.85 6.37
C THR A 62 15.56 -4.84 5.99
N CYS A 63 15.19 -6.01 5.46
CA CYS A 63 16.13 -6.99 4.91
C CYS A 63 16.80 -6.53 3.60
N MET A 64 16.28 -5.49 2.94
CA MET A 64 16.70 -5.05 1.61
C MET A 64 17.22 -3.61 1.57
N THR A 65 16.75 -2.76 2.48
CA THR A 65 17.04 -1.33 2.46
C THR A 65 16.81 -0.70 3.83
N GLN A 66 17.33 0.50 4.06
CA GLN A 66 16.90 1.32 5.20
C GLN A 66 15.48 1.79 4.98
N VAL A 67 14.63 1.71 6.01
CA VAL A 67 13.21 2.04 5.88
C VAL A 67 12.84 3.23 6.76
N VAL A 68 12.15 4.20 6.15
CA VAL A 68 11.46 5.27 6.85
C VAL A 68 9.96 5.04 6.70
N PHE A 69 9.29 4.82 7.81
CA PHE A 69 7.84 4.64 7.85
C PHE A 69 7.16 5.91 8.35
N ILE A 70 6.22 6.43 7.60
CA ILE A 70 5.45 7.63 7.97
C ILE A 70 3.99 7.22 8.17
N ASP A 71 3.44 7.47 9.34
CA ASP A 71 2.03 7.26 9.65
C ASP A 71 1.54 8.40 10.56
N MET A 72 0.27 8.75 10.47
CA MET A 72 -0.34 9.74 11.36
C MET A 72 -0.41 9.25 12.82
N ARG A 73 -0.37 7.95 13.03
CA ARG A 73 -0.36 7.30 14.34
C ARG A 73 1.05 6.75 14.62
N PRO A 74 1.77 7.29 15.60
CA PRO A 74 3.08 6.76 15.98
C PRO A 74 2.99 5.27 16.34
N LEU A 75 4.00 4.49 15.96
CA LEU A 75 4.09 3.11 16.41
C LEU A 75 4.32 3.08 17.92
N GLY A 76 3.60 2.21 18.61
CA GLY A 76 3.74 2.01 20.06
C GLY A 76 5.07 1.36 20.44
N GLU A 77 5.72 0.65 19.51
CA GLU A 77 6.99 -0.06 19.71
C GLU A 77 7.99 0.24 18.60
N LYS A 78 9.27 0.06 18.90
CA LYS A 78 10.34 0.19 17.92
C LYS A 78 10.48 -1.10 17.12
N ILE A 79 10.54 -0.98 15.82
CA ILE A 79 10.89 -2.07 14.90
C ILE A 79 12.34 -1.85 14.45
N GLU A 80 13.19 -2.86 14.62
CA GLU A 80 14.58 -2.80 14.19
C GLU A 80 14.67 -2.53 12.67
N GLY A 81 15.54 -1.58 12.28
CA GLY A 81 15.71 -1.18 10.89
C GLY A 81 14.63 -0.26 10.34
N VAL A 82 13.60 0.09 11.11
CA VAL A 82 12.55 1.04 10.71
C VAL A 82 12.67 2.34 11.50
N ARG A 83 12.86 3.44 10.80
CA ARG A 83 12.75 4.79 11.37
C ARG A 83 11.34 5.31 11.20
N CYS A 84 10.58 5.44 12.29
CA CYS A 84 9.21 5.93 12.28
C CYS A 84 9.17 7.46 12.41
N ILE A 85 8.31 8.09 11.61
CA ILE A 85 8.04 9.53 11.64
C ILE A 85 6.53 9.72 11.70
N ALA A 86 6.05 10.53 12.65
CA ALA A 86 4.65 10.94 12.63
C ALA A 86 4.43 11.93 11.47
N GLY A 87 3.39 11.69 10.66
CA GLY A 87 3.07 12.56 9.53
C GLY A 87 1.73 12.27 8.91
N ASP A 88 1.12 13.32 8.37
CA ASP A 88 -0.12 13.26 7.63
C ASP A 88 0.19 13.08 6.14
N LEU A 89 -0.48 12.13 5.47
CA LEU A 89 -0.35 11.91 4.03
C LEU A 89 -0.79 13.15 3.21
N LEU A 90 -1.61 14.02 3.76
CA LEU A 90 -1.99 15.28 3.14
C LEU A 90 -0.94 16.39 3.30
N SER A 91 0.06 16.20 4.19
CA SER A 91 1.14 17.16 4.45
C SER A 91 2.38 16.43 4.96
N LEU A 92 3.06 15.68 4.08
CA LEU A 92 4.22 14.87 4.44
C LEU A 92 5.38 15.76 4.94
N PRO A 93 6.06 15.40 6.05
CA PRO A 93 7.19 16.14 6.59
C PRO A 93 8.48 15.93 5.77
N LEU A 94 8.35 16.00 4.45
CA LEU A 94 9.41 15.76 3.48
C LEU A 94 9.55 16.95 2.53
N LYS A 95 10.77 17.23 2.13
CA LYS A 95 11.06 18.27 1.13
C LYS A 95 10.49 17.86 -0.23
N SER A 96 10.06 18.84 -1.02
CA SER A 96 9.65 18.60 -2.41
C SER A 96 10.81 18.03 -3.21
N ARG A 97 10.51 17.04 -4.07
CA ARG A 97 11.47 16.42 -5.00
C ARG A 97 12.71 15.83 -4.33
N SER A 98 12.55 15.22 -3.14
CA SER A 98 13.68 14.67 -2.37
C SER A 98 13.66 13.15 -2.24
N VAL A 99 12.57 12.48 -2.53
CA VAL A 99 12.38 11.05 -2.29
C VAL A 99 12.61 10.25 -3.57
N HIS A 100 13.56 9.32 -3.57
CA HIS A 100 13.88 8.49 -4.74
C HIS A 100 13.14 7.16 -4.77
N SER A 101 12.69 6.65 -3.64
CA SER A 101 11.96 5.38 -3.51
C SER A 101 10.83 5.55 -2.50
N LEU A 102 9.60 5.45 -2.96
CA LEU A 102 8.40 5.76 -2.18
C LEU A 102 7.34 4.68 -2.38
N SER A 103 6.62 4.31 -1.32
CA SER A 103 5.43 3.49 -1.42
C SER A 103 4.28 4.03 -0.58
N CYS A 104 3.06 3.73 -1.03
CA CYS A 104 1.80 3.99 -0.35
C CYS A 104 0.80 2.94 -0.84
N LEU A 105 0.67 1.83 -0.09
CA LEU A 105 -0.06 0.64 -0.52
C LEU A 105 -1.32 0.42 0.32
N HIS A 106 -2.49 0.52 -0.30
CA HIS A 106 -3.81 0.42 0.36
C HIS A 106 -3.99 1.40 1.53
N VAL A 107 -3.71 2.68 1.29
CA VAL A 107 -3.80 3.77 2.28
C VAL A 107 -4.66 4.93 1.79
N ALA A 108 -4.36 5.45 0.59
CA ALA A 108 -4.92 6.70 0.10
C ALA A 108 -6.45 6.65 -0.09
N GLU A 109 -7.02 5.47 -0.29
CA GLU A 109 -8.47 5.24 -0.38
C GLU A 109 -9.23 5.53 0.91
N HIS A 110 -8.53 5.55 2.05
CA HIS A 110 -9.12 5.78 3.37
C HIS A 110 -9.10 7.26 3.78
N ILE A 111 -8.21 8.06 3.19
CA ILE A 111 -7.96 9.44 3.61
C ILE A 111 -9.20 10.32 3.48
N GLY A 112 -9.54 11.04 4.54
CA GLY A 112 -10.69 11.94 4.58
C GLY A 112 -12.04 11.22 4.74
N LEU A 113 -12.05 10.03 5.34
CA LEU A 113 -13.29 9.30 5.68
C LEU A 113 -13.58 9.28 7.19
N GLY A 114 -12.75 9.87 8.01
CA GLY A 114 -12.88 9.86 9.47
C GLY A 114 -12.63 8.49 10.11
N ARG A 115 -12.18 7.50 9.33
CA ARG A 115 -12.00 6.12 9.80
C ARG A 115 -10.96 5.99 10.89
N TYR A 116 -9.90 6.78 10.80
CA TYR A 116 -8.76 6.75 11.72
C TYR A 116 -8.68 8.00 12.60
N GLY A 117 -9.76 8.76 12.71
CA GLY A 117 -9.80 10.03 13.42
C GLY A 117 -9.37 11.23 12.56
N ASP A 118 -9.14 11.01 11.28
CA ASP A 118 -8.86 12.04 10.29
C ASP A 118 -10.11 12.87 9.97
N GLY A 119 -9.92 14.13 9.58
CA GLY A 119 -11.01 15.03 9.16
C GLY A 119 -11.68 14.53 7.87
N LEU A 120 -12.96 14.88 7.67
CA LEU A 120 -13.66 14.56 6.43
C LEU A 120 -13.13 15.41 5.26
N GLU A 121 -12.60 14.77 4.24
CA GLU A 121 -12.12 15.40 2.99
C GLU A 121 -12.57 14.55 1.78
N PRO A 122 -13.58 14.99 1.04
CA PRO A 122 -14.07 14.24 -0.12
C PRO A 122 -13.01 13.96 -1.19
N ARG A 123 -11.98 14.80 -1.29
CA ARG A 123 -10.88 14.68 -2.26
C ARG A 123 -9.64 14.02 -1.64
N GLY A 124 -9.74 13.33 -0.50
CA GLY A 124 -8.62 12.81 0.26
C GLY A 124 -7.61 12.05 -0.59
N THR A 125 -8.04 11.08 -1.40
CA THR A 125 -7.14 10.33 -2.31
C THR A 125 -6.44 11.23 -3.34
N GLN A 126 -7.14 12.24 -3.89
CA GLN A 126 -6.55 13.17 -4.86
C GLN A 126 -5.49 14.06 -4.23
N LEU A 127 -5.76 14.56 -3.02
CA LEU A 127 -4.80 15.38 -2.27
C LEU A 127 -3.59 14.57 -1.84
N ALA A 128 -3.79 13.33 -1.37
CA ALA A 128 -2.74 12.37 -1.08
C ALA A 128 -1.84 12.13 -2.31
N ALA A 129 -2.42 11.91 -3.48
CA ALA A 129 -1.67 11.73 -4.73
C ALA A 129 -0.82 12.96 -5.09
N ARG A 130 -1.34 14.17 -4.90
CA ARG A 130 -0.58 15.41 -5.10
C ARG A 130 0.62 15.52 -4.16
N GLU A 131 0.45 15.12 -2.90
CA GLU A 131 1.50 15.20 -1.90
C GLU A 131 2.59 14.15 -2.14
N LEU A 132 2.20 12.91 -2.49
CA LEU A 132 3.12 11.86 -2.93
C LEU A 132 3.91 12.29 -4.18
N SER A 133 3.23 12.90 -5.15
CA SER A 133 3.89 13.48 -6.31
C SER A 133 4.85 14.59 -5.89
N ARG A 134 4.45 15.52 -5.02
CA ARG A 134 5.29 16.65 -4.59
C ARG A 134 6.65 16.21 -4.06
N VAL A 135 6.67 15.19 -3.23
CA VAL A 135 7.91 14.72 -2.57
C VAL A 135 8.81 13.88 -3.47
N LEU A 136 8.27 13.28 -4.53
CA LEU A 136 9.01 12.37 -5.40
C LEU A 136 10.08 13.10 -6.21
N ALA A 137 11.33 12.67 -6.09
CA ALA A 137 12.49 13.26 -6.77
C ALA A 137 12.48 12.99 -8.29
N PRO A 138 13.16 13.79 -9.12
CA PRO A 138 13.44 13.44 -10.51
C PRO A 138 14.11 12.06 -10.60
N GLY A 139 13.62 11.18 -11.48
CA GLY A 139 14.07 9.78 -11.57
C GLY A 139 13.59 8.88 -10.42
N GLY A 140 12.91 9.42 -9.42
CA GLY A 140 12.32 8.67 -8.31
C GLY A 140 11.12 7.83 -8.74
N GLU A 141 10.86 6.75 -8.01
CA GLU A 141 9.73 5.86 -8.23
C GLU A 141 8.78 5.81 -7.04
N LEU A 142 7.49 5.78 -7.36
CA LEU A 142 6.39 5.58 -6.43
C LEU A 142 5.70 4.25 -6.74
N LEU A 143 5.60 3.40 -5.73
CA LEU A 143 4.73 2.23 -5.71
C LEU A 143 3.43 2.62 -5.02
N PHE A 144 2.34 2.54 -5.76
CA PHE A 144 1.02 2.96 -5.28
C PHE A 144 -0.01 1.87 -5.52
N SER A 145 -0.80 1.51 -4.51
CA SER A 145 -1.91 0.60 -4.71
C SER A 145 -3.17 1.07 -3.99
N VAL A 146 -4.30 0.82 -4.63
CA VAL A 146 -5.63 1.11 -4.11
C VAL A 146 -6.64 0.13 -4.69
N PRO A 147 -7.81 -0.02 -4.07
CA PRO A 147 -8.94 -0.71 -4.70
C PRO A 147 -9.36 0.00 -5.98
N VAL A 148 -9.49 -0.77 -7.07
CA VAL A 148 -9.91 -0.26 -8.38
C VAL A 148 -11.11 -1.02 -8.92
N GLY A 149 -11.88 -0.34 -9.77
CA GLY A 149 -13.07 -0.91 -10.41
C GLY A 149 -14.09 0.17 -10.73
N ARG A 150 -15.38 -0.16 -10.67
CA ARG A 150 -16.47 0.81 -10.80
C ARG A 150 -16.44 1.78 -9.63
N PRO A 151 -16.27 3.09 -9.88
CA PRO A 151 -16.06 4.07 -8.82
C PRO A 151 -17.22 4.12 -7.83
N ARG A 152 -16.91 4.04 -6.54
CA ARG A 152 -17.88 4.20 -5.45
C ARG A 152 -17.20 4.49 -4.11
N LEU A 153 -18.01 5.02 -3.20
CA LEU A 153 -17.63 5.22 -1.82
C LEU A 153 -18.29 4.17 -0.93
N CYS A 154 -17.51 3.38 -0.23
CA CYS A 154 -17.93 2.51 0.86
C CYS A 154 -17.65 3.24 2.18
N PHE A 155 -18.59 4.13 2.58
CA PHE A 155 -18.39 4.98 3.77
C PHE A 155 -18.58 4.15 5.06
N ASN A 156 -17.71 4.25 6.07
CA ASN A 156 -16.45 5.02 6.13
C ASN A 156 -15.21 4.11 5.93
N ALA A 157 -15.37 3.04 5.14
CA ALA A 157 -14.31 2.04 4.96
C ALA A 157 -13.24 2.48 3.95
N HIS A 158 -13.62 2.73 2.70
CA HIS A 158 -12.67 3.05 1.62
C HIS A 158 -13.39 3.59 0.38
N ARG A 159 -12.61 4.15 -0.54
CA ARG A 159 -13.04 4.48 -1.90
C ARG A 159 -12.55 3.43 -2.89
N ILE A 160 -13.36 3.15 -3.89
CA ILE A 160 -12.95 2.39 -5.07
C ILE A 160 -12.88 3.39 -6.22
N HIS A 161 -11.74 3.41 -6.90
CA HIS A 161 -11.49 4.34 -8.00
C HIS A 161 -11.50 3.61 -9.35
N SER A 162 -11.90 4.29 -10.43
CA SER A 162 -11.51 3.79 -11.73
C SER A 162 -10.00 3.95 -11.91
N PRO A 163 -9.30 3.03 -12.61
CA PRO A 163 -7.88 3.20 -12.91
C PRO A 163 -7.58 4.54 -13.58
N GLY A 164 -8.48 5.01 -14.47
CA GLY A 164 -8.35 6.31 -15.12
C GLY A 164 -8.41 7.51 -14.18
N GLN A 165 -9.11 7.42 -13.03
CA GLN A 165 -9.05 8.47 -12.00
C GLN A 165 -7.67 8.53 -11.37
N ILE A 166 -7.08 7.38 -11.03
CA ILE A 166 -5.73 7.31 -10.45
C ILE A 166 -4.70 7.88 -11.43
N LEU A 167 -4.77 7.52 -12.71
CA LEU A 167 -3.87 8.08 -13.73
C LEU A 167 -3.99 9.61 -13.83
N ARG A 168 -5.19 10.17 -13.72
CA ARG A 168 -5.37 11.63 -13.68
C ARG A 168 -4.83 12.28 -12.43
N TYR A 169 -4.90 11.61 -11.28
CA TYR A 169 -4.34 12.15 -10.03
C TYR A 169 -2.81 12.24 -10.06
N PHE A 170 -2.16 11.35 -10.81
CA PHE A 170 -0.71 11.29 -11.02
C PHE A 170 -0.30 11.71 -12.44
N ALA A 171 -1.04 12.65 -13.07
CA ALA A 171 -0.78 13.07 -14.45
C ALA A 171 0.62 13.70 -14.67
N ASP A 172 1.29 14.15 -13.61
CA ASP A 172 2.66 14.67 -13.62
C ASP A 172 3.75 13.58 -13.50
N LEU A 173 3.34 12.31 -13.37
CA LEU A 173 4.21 11.16 -13.31
C LEU A 173 3.96 10.22 -14.51
N GLN A 174 4.99 9.51 -14.91
CA GLN A 174 4.90 8.48 -15.94
C GLN A 174 4.48 7.14 -15.28
N LEU A 175 3.44 6.50 -15.78
CA LEU A 175 3.16 5.10 -15.46
C LEU A 175 4.22 4.22 -16.14
N VAL A 176 4.98 3.47 -15.33
CA VAL A 176 6.04 2.56 -15.79
C VAL A 176 5.51 1.13 -15.91
N ASP A 177 4.65 0.74 -14.97
CA ASP A 177 4.08 -0.60 -14.89
C ASP A 177 2.73 -0.55 -14.17
N PHE A 178 1.83 -1.44 -14.56
CA PHE A 178 0.59 -1.69 -13.86
C PHE A 178 0.38 -3.19 -13.71
N SER A 179 0.09 -3.61 -12.49
CA SER A 179 -0.28 -4.98 -12.18
C SER A 179 -1.61 -5.00 -11.44
N LEU A 180 -2.31 -6.11 -11.48
CA LEU A 180 -3.68 -6.25 -11.00
C LEU A 180 -3.83 -7.51 -10.16
N VAL A 181 -4.56 -7.45 -9.04
CA VAL A 181 -5.23 -8.61 -8.48
C VAL A 181 -6.70 -8.47 -8.83
N ASP A 182 -7.22 -9.38 -9.64
CA ASP A 182 -8.59 -9.31 -10.14
C ASP A 182 -9.62 -9.76 -9.08
N ASP A 183 -10.92 -9.62 -9.39
CA ASP A 183 -12.02 -9.98 -8.49
C ASP A 183 -12.04 -11.47 -8.10
N SER A 184 -11.29 -12.33 -8.79
CA SER A 184 -11.12 -13.73 -8.43
C SER A 184 -9.90 -13.99 -7.54
N GLY A 185 -9.18 -12.93 -7.13
CA GLY A 185 -7.97 -13.00 -6.32
C GLY A 185 -6.71 -13.41 -7.10
N ARG A 186 -6.75 -13.47 -8.45
CA ARG A 186 -5.59 -13.83 -9.26
C ARG A 186 -4.69 -12.62 -9.54
N PHE A 187 -3.40 -12.81 -9.35
CA PHE A 187 -2.40 -11.81 -9.72
C PHE A 187 -2.13 -11.82 -11.22
N ARG A 188 -2.22 -10.66 -11.83
CA ARG A 188 -2.00 -10.41 -13.25
C ARG A 188 -0.92 -9.33 -13.41
N PRO A 189 0.34 -9.73 -13.66
CA PRO A 189 1.43 -8.78 -13.90
C PRO A 189 1.31 -8.15 -15.28
N ASN A 190 1.87 -6.94 -15.43
CA ASN A 190 1.94 -6.19 -16.71
C ASN A 190 0.58 -6.07 -17.42
N SER A 191 -0.48 -5.87 -16.63
CA SER A 191 -1.83 -5.65 -17.14
C SER A 191 -2.01 -4.24 -17.68
N SER A 192 -3.08 -4.04 -18.44
CA SER A 192 -3.54 -2.68 -18.78
C SER A 192 -4.47 -2.15 -17.68
N PRO A 193 -4.36 -0.88 -17.28
CA PRO A 193 -5.33 -0.26 -16.39
C PRO A 193 -6.79 -0.38 -16.89
N ALA A 194 -7.00 -0.44 -18.20
CA ALA A 194 -8.32 -0.61 -18.81
C ALA A 194 -8.98 -1.95 -18.45
N GLU A 195 -8.20 -2.99 -18.14
CA GLU A 195 -8.74 -4.30 -17.75
C GLU A 195 -9.48 -4.28 -16.40
N ALA A 196 -9.16 -3.34 -15.54
CA ALA A 196 -9.80 -3.19 -14.24
C ALA A 196 -10.98 -2.20 -14.21
N LYS A 197 -11.37 -1.60 -15.35
CA LYS A 197 -12.39 -0.53 -15.39
C LYS A 197 -13.77 -0.96 -14.88
N ASP A 198 -14.14 -2.21 -15.11
CA ASP A 198 -15.45 -2.77 -14.78
C ASP A 198 -15.39 -3.73 -13.56
N ALA A 199 -14.22 -3.89 -12.93
CA ALA A 199 -14.04 -4.72 -11.76
C ALA A 199 -14.94 -4.26 -10.60
N HIS A 200 -15.29 -5.22 -9.72
CA HIS A 200 -16.05 -4.91 -8.52
C HIS A 200 -15.12 -4.41 -7.41
N TYR A 201 -14.06 -5.16 -7.10
CA TYR A 201 -13.13 -4.85 -6.02
C TYR A 201 -11.76 -5.48 -6.30
N ALA A 202 -11.09 -4.98 -7.30
CA ALA A 202 -9.76 -5.43 -7.67
C ALA A 202 -8.67 -4.57 -6.98
N CYS A 203 -7.45 -5.06 -6.86
CA CYS A 203 -6.31 -4.28 -6.39
C CYS A 203 -5.49 -3.79 -7.58
N GLY A 204 -5.49 -2.49 -7.85
CA GLY A 204 -4.61 -1.87 -8.84
C GLY A 204 -3.27 -1.49 -8.22
N MET A 205 -2.19 -2.00 -8.79
CA MET A 205 -0.82 -1.72 -8.36
C MET A 205 -0.10 -0.94 -9.47
N PHE A 206 0.21 0.33 -9.18
CA PHE A 206 0.78 1.28 -10.11
C PHE A 206 2.22 1.57 -9.72
N ARG A 207 3.17 1.42 -10.67
CA ARG A 207 4.53 1.92 -10.53
C ARG A 207 4.68 3.18 -11.35
N PHE A 208 4.79 4.30 -10.67
CA PHE A 208 5.00 5.61 -11.28
C PHE A 208 6.46 6.02 -11.19
N ARG A 209 6.90 6.87 -12.11
CA ARG A 209 8.22 7.50 -12.10
C ARG A 209 8.09 8.98 -12.45
N ARG A 210 8.83 9.83 -11.74
CA ARG A 210 9.02 11.21 -12.17
C ARG A 210 10.09 11.28 -13.24
N ALA A 211 9.85 12.02 -14.30
CA ALA A 211 10.88 12.25 -15.33
C ALA A 211 12.19 12.77 -14.70
N ALA A 212 13.32 12.29 -15.18
CA ALA A 212 14.62 12.85 -14.82
C ALA A 212 14.72 14.31 -15.32
N LEU A 213 15.54 15.12 -14.64
CA LEU A 213 15.87 16.43 -15.18
C LEU A 213 16.61 16.21 -16.51
N ALA A 214 16.25 17.00 -17.53
CA ALA A 214 17.05 17.05 -18.76
C ALA A 214 18.45 17.55 -18.38
N SER A 215 19.45 16.76 -18.73
CA SER A 215 20.87 17.12 -18.57
C SER A 215 21.26 18.23 -19.54
#